data_938cbb61c06f89f85cda504e6ab98c90
#
_entry.id   938cbb61c06f89f85cda504e6ab98c90
#
_cell.length_a   1.000
_cell.length_b   1.000
_cell.length_c   1.000
_cell.angle_alpha   90.00
_cell.angle_beta   90.00
_cell.angle_gamma   90.00
#
_symmetry.space_group_name_H-M   'P 1'
#
loop_
_entity.id
_entity.type
_entity.pdbx_description
1 polymer ?
#
loop_
_entity_poly.entity_id
_entity_poly.type
_entity_poly.pdbx_seq_one_letter_code
_entity_poly.pdbx_strand_id
1 'polypeptide(L)'
;MNICSLSVVFTVQTVSEYKLDEMIAKRYFTDFSQVGIGDKKQEVLVDMMSDKIVIGSDTIHRKSITYMPEGTGAFGKKDYVGIIGNDIWSDYNIIIDASNSMLYLRRFKPATPEGPTYDYGFRNRTDICRGWIVSWLVRDGDAIKAGIELGDTITAVNGQSVSEYSWDEEENLHHMPKQILTIATANGLEKQITLEAKEQW
;
A
#
# COMPACT_ATOMS: atom_id res chain seq x y z
N MET A 1 -9.89 2.68 -8.99
CA MET A 1 -9.65 1.56 -8.05
C MET A 1 -8.15 1.54 -7.80
N ASN A 2 -7.71 2.35 -6.82
CA ASN A 2 -6.30 2.32 -6.42
C ASN A 2 -6.03 0.99 -5.76
N ILE A 3 -5.61 0.02 -6.57
CA ILE A 3 -4.92 -1.13 -6.04
C ILE A 3 -3.61 -0.55 -5.56
N CYS A 4 -3.45 -0.45 -4.25
CA CYS A 4 -2.14 -0.24 -3.65
C CYS A 4 -1.19 -1.15 -4.42
N SER A 5 -0.20 -0.59 -5.09
CA SER A 5 0.78 -1.36 -5.85
C SER A 5 1.59 -2.16 -4.83
N LEU A 6 1.11 -3.37 -4.54
CA LEU A 6 1.82 -4.28 -3.64
C LEU A 6 3.10 -4.72 -4.35
N SER A 7 4.24 -4.48 -3.72
CA SER A 7 5.53 -4.90 -4.28
C SER A 7 5.70 -6.42 -4.15
N VAL A 8 5.64 -6.93 -2.92
CA VAL A 8 5.72 -8.35 -2.61
C VAL A 8 4.78 -8.67 -1.46
N VAL A 9 3.97 -9.73 -1.61
CA VAL A 9 3.10 -10.23 -0.55
C VAL A 9 3.48 -11.67 -0.25
N PHE A 10 3.91 -11.94 0.96
CA PHE A 10 4.17 -13.30 1.42
C PHE A 10 2.99 -13.90 2.16
N THR A 11 2.87 -15.23 2.10
CA THR A 11 1.96 -15.95 2.99
C THR A 11 2.49 -15.91 4.43
N VAL A 12 1.59 -15.98 5.41
CA VAL A 12 1.99 -16.05 6.83
C VAL A 12 2.91 -17.24 7.11
N GLN A 13 2.69 -18.34 6.40
CA GLN A 13 3.55 -19.52 6.53
C GLN A 13 4.98 -19.21 6.07
N THR A 14 5.15 -18.55 4.94
CA THR A 14 6.47 -18.14 4.44
C THR A 14 7.19 -17.23 5.43
N VAL A 15 6.48 -16.22 5.95
CA VAL A 15 7.06 -15.28 6.92
C VAL A 15 7.53 -16.03 8.17
N SER A 16 6.72 -16.94 8.69
CA SER A 16 7.05 -17.76 9.87
C SER A 16 8.19 -18.73 9.60
N GLU A 17 8.17 -19.44 8.47
CA GLU A 17 9.18 -20.46 8.13
C GLU A 17 10.57 -19.84 7.94
N TYR A 18 10.64 -18.69 7.29
CA TYR A 18 11.89 -17.99 7.02
C TYR A 18 12.21 -16.88 8.05
N LYS A 19 11.35 -16.70 9.07
CA LYS A 19 11.51 -15.69 10.13
C LYS A 19 11.73 -14.28 9.58
N LEU A 20 11.01 -13.93 8.54
CA LEU A 20 11.20 -12.65 7.84
C LEU A 20 10.86 -11.46 8.75
N ASP A 21 9.88 -11.61 9.62
CA ASP A 21 9.48 -10.61 10.59
C ASP A 21 10.50 -10.36 11.71
N GLU A 22 11.39 -11.34 11.98
CA GLU A 22 12.52 -11.17 12.91
C GLU A 22 13.70 -10.44 12.22
N MET A 23 13.84 -10.60 10.90
CA MET A 23 14.97 -10.05 10.12
C MET A 23 14.80 -8.56 9.81
N ILE A 24 13.56 -8.05 9.80
CA ILE A 24 13.24 -6.70 9.37
C ILE A 24 12.86 -5.84 10.58
N ALA A 25 13.69 -4.82 10.85
CA ALA A 25 13.53 -3.98 12.04
C ALA A 25 12.33 -3.03 11.98
N LYS A 26 11.96 -2.57 10.78
CA LYS A 26 10.85 -1.61 10.61
C LYS A 26 9.60 -2.33 10.10
N ARG A 27 8.53 -2.25 10.88
CA ARG A 27 7.22 -2.84 10.56
C ARG A 27 6.13 -1.83 10.83
N TYR A 28 5.17 -1.75 9.93
CA TYR A 28 3.95 -0.96 10.11
C TYR A 28 2.75 -1.88 10.12
N PHE A 29 1.89 -1.68 11.09
CA PHE A 29 0.63 -2.39 11.21
C PHE A 29 -0.48 -1.49 10.67
N THR A 30 -1.29 -2.03 9.79
CA THR A 30 -2.41 -1.31 9.21
C THR A 30 -3.71 -2.04 9.44
N ASP A 31 -4.78 -1.29 9.66
CA ASP A 31 -6.11 -1.84 9.77
C ASP A 31 -6.83 -1.68 8.44
N PHE A 32 -7.41 -2.77 7.95
CA PHE A 32 -8.01 -2.85 6.64
C PHE A 32 -9.50 -3.14 6.73
N SER A 33 -10.32 -2.47 5.91
CA SER A 33 -11.77 -2.71 5.90
C SER A 33 -12.20 -3.82 4.95
N GLN A 34 -11.39 -4.13 3.93
CA GLN A 34 -11.72 -5.14 2.93
C GLN A 34 -10.47 -5.62 2.18
N VAL A 35 -10.23 -6.92 2.15
CA VAL A 35 -9.20 -7.56 1.36
C VAL A 35 -9.83 -8.62 0.44
N GLY A 36 -9.78 -8.36 -0.87
CA GLY A 36 -10.30 -9.26 -1.88
C GLY A 36 -11.79 -9.07 -2.21
N ILE A 37 -12.30 -9.94 -3.08
CA ILE A 37 -13.70 -9.90 -3.55
C ILE A 37 -14.57 -10.72 -2.60
N GLY A 38 -15.55 -10.07 -2.00
CA GLY A 38 -16.63 -10.74 -1.26
C GLY A 38 -16.50 -10.78 0.25
N ASP A 39 -15.39 -10.39 0.84
CA ASP A 39 -15.22 -10.34 2.29
C ASP A 39 -15.19 -8.89 2.80
N LYS A 40 -15.99 -8.61 3.83
CA LYS A 40 -16.03 -7.28 4.49
C LYS A 40 -15.36 -7.31 5.85
N LYS A 41 -14.51 -8.28 6.09
CA LYS A 41 -13.82 -8.43 7.36
C LYS A 41 -12.68 -7.41 7.44
N GLN A 42 -12.58 -6.75 8.56
CA GLN A 42 -11.42 -5.92 8.90
C GLN A 42 -10.23 -6.86 9.15
N GLU A 43 -9.14 -6.63 8.43
CA GLU A 43 -7.92 -7.42 8.54
C GLU A 43 -6.73 -6.53 8.84
N VAL A 44 -5.76 -7.09 9.54
CA VAL A 44 -4.50 -6.43 9.83
C VAL A 44 -3.48 -6.82 8.77
N LEU A 45 -2.82 -5.82 8.20
CA LEU A 45 -1.65 -6.00 7.36
C LEU A 45 -0.39 -5.59 8.12
N VAL A 46 0.70 -6.26 7.81
CA VAL A 46 2.03 -5.85 8.27
C VAL A 46 2.86 -5.54 7.04
N ASP A 47 3.30 -4.29 6.94
CA ASP A 47 4.23 -3.84 5.94
C ASP A 47 5.64 -3.77 6.53
N MET A 48 6.60 -4.31 5.78
CA MET A 48 8.01 -4.36 6.14
C MET A 48 8.83 -3.81 4.97
N MET A 49 9.86 -3.02 5.26
CA MET A 49 10.76 -2.55 4.21
C MET A 49 11.98 -3.47 4.10
N SER A 50 12.19 -4.05 2.92
CA SER A 50 13.40 -4.81 2.64
C SER A 50 14.53 -3.89 2.18
N ASP A 51 15.75 -4.16 2.61
CA ASP A 51 16.92 -3.44 2.09
C ASP A 51 17.16 -3.78 0.61
N LYS A 52 16.95 -5.04 0.26
CA LYS A 52 17.09 -5.55 -1.11
C LYS A 52 16.25 -6.80 -1.36
N ILE A 53 15.77 -6.92 -2.59
CA ILE A 53 15.18 -8.12 -3.16
C ILE A 53 16.05 -8.56 -4.34
N VAL A 54 16.45 -9.81 -4.39
CA VAL A 54 17.25 -10.36 -5.48
C VAL A 54 16.39 -11.27 -6.34
N ILE A 55 16.30 -10.98 -7.62
CA ILE A 55 15.56 -11.78 -8.60
C ILE A 55 16.55 -12.17 -9.72
N GLY A 56 16.97 -13.43 -9.74
CA GLY A 56 18.02 -13.87 -10.66
C GLY A 56 19.34 -13.14 -10.41
N SER A 57 19.82 -12.40 -11.40
CA SER A 57 21.05 -11.58 -11.31
C SER A 57 20.77 -10.11 -10.95
N ASP A 58 19.52 -9.72 -10.86
CA ASP A 58 19.15 -8.33 -10.60
C ASP A 58 18.84 -8.07 -9.11
N THR A 59 19.11 -6.86 -8.66
CA THR A 59 18.86 -6.42 -7.28
C THR A 59 17.98 -5.18 -7.30
N ILE A 60 16.91 -5.25 -6.53
CA ILE A 60 15.95 -4.17 -6.31
C ILE A 60 16.11 -3.72 -4.86
N HIS A 61 16.24 -2.42 -4.64
CA HIS A 61 16.42 -1.87 -3.32
C HIS A 61 15.15 -1.21 -2.79
N ARG A 62 14.97 -1.26 -1.48
CA ARG A 62 13.92 -0.54 -0.73
C ARG A 62 12.52 -0.79 -1.27
N LYS A 63 12.10 -2.04 -1.29
CA LYS A 63 10.73 -2.42 -1.63
C LYS A 63 9.98 -2.95 -0.43
N SER A 64 8.70 -2.60 -0.37
CA SER A 64 7.82 -3.06 0.69
C SER A 64 7.50 -4.55 0.52
N ILE A 65 7.48 -5.24 1.63
CA ILE A 65 7.01 -6.62 1.76
C ILE A 65 5.80 -6.59 2.68
N THR A 66 4.69 -7.14 2.24
CA THR A 66 3.44 -7.17 2.99
C THR A 66 3.07 -8.60 3.35
N TYR A 67 2.47 -8.82 4.52
CA TYR A 67 1.79 -10.06 4.85
C TYR A 67 0.59 -9.82 5.78
N MET A 68 -0.30 -10.81 5.84
CA MET A 68 -1.45 -10.83 6.74
C MET A 68 -1.21 -11.82 7.86
N PRO A 69 -1.05 -11.39 9.11
CA PRO A 69 -0.76 -12.30 10.24
C PRO A 69 -1.83 -13.37 10.45
N GLU A 70 -3.10 -13.05 10.19
CA GLU A 70 -4.21 -13.99 10.33
C GLU A 70 -4.34 -14.98 9.17
N GLY A 71 -3.67 -14.71 8.05
CA GLY A 71 -3.58 -15.65 6.94
C GLY A 71 -4.93 -16.00 6.32
N THR A 72 -5.78 -15.01 6.04
CA THR A 72 -7.12 -15.25 5.48
C THR A 72 -7.13 -15.24 3.95
N GLY A 73 -8.18 -15.82 3.36
CA GLY A 73 -8.41 -15.82 1.93
C GLY A 73 -7.28 -16.48 1.12
N ALA A 74 -6.88 -15.83 0.03
CA ALA A 74 -5.80 -16.32 -0.84
C ALA A 74 -4.45 -16.38 -0.12
N PHE A 75 -4.19 -15.47 0.81
CA PHE A 75 -2.91 -15.37 1.53
C PHE A 75 -2.76 -16.37 2.68
N GLY A 76 -3.84 -17.05 3.05
CA GLY A 76 -3.80 -18.19 3.99
C GLY A 76 -3.53 -19.53 3.33
N LYS A 77 -3.43 -19.61 2.00
CA LYS A 77 -3.15 -20.85 1.28
C LYS A 77 -1.69 -21.26 1.41
N LYS A 78 -1.47 -22.58 1.39
CA LYS A 78 -0.13 -23.18 1.55
C LYS A 78 0.52 -23.57 0.22
N ASP A 79 -0.17 -23.31 -0.89
CA ASP A 79 0.24 -23.83 -2.21
C ASP A 79 1.28 -22.94 -2.91
N TYR A 80 1.59 -21.79 -2.35
CA TYR A 80 2.57 -20.85 -2.88
C TYR A 80 3.24 -20.05 -1.76
N VAL A 81 4.41 -19.50 -2.07
CA VAL A 81 5.27 -18.74 -1.14
C VAL A 81 4.76 -17.31 -0.96
N GLY A 82 4.31 -16.71 -2.04
CA GLY A 82 3.85 -15.33 -2.08
C GLY A 82 3.49 -14.88 -3.49
N ILE A 83 3.22 -13.59 -3.62
CA ILE A 83 2.89 -12.92 -4.86
C ILE A 83 3.87 -11.77 -5.06
N ILE A 84 4.42 -11.64 -6.28
CA ILE A 84 5.20 -10.47 -6.67
C ILE A 84 4.27 -9.56 -7.48
N GLY A 85 4.06 -8.37 -7.01
CA GLY A 85 3.15 -7.40 -7.60
C GLY A 85 3.75 -6.62 -8.76
N ASN A 86 2.89 -5.83 -9.41
CA ASN A 86 3.26 -5.07 -10.59
C ASN A 86 4.29 -3.95 -10.30
N ASP A 87 4.40 -3.49 -9.08
CA ASP A 87 5.42 -2.53 -8.66
C ASP A 87 6.87 -3.06 -8.89
N ILE A 88 7.04 -4.38 -8.85
CA ILE A 88 8.30 -5.03 -9.23
C ILE A 88 8.38 -5.21 -10.75
N TRP A 89 7.31 -5.71 -11.37
CA TRP A 89 7.34 -6.11 -12.77
C TRP A 89 7.31 -4.96 -13.76
N SER A 90 6.82 -3.79 -13.35
CA SER A 90 6.67 -2.60 -14.22
C SER A 90 7.97 -2.11 -14.85
N ASP A 91 9.12 -2.50 -14.33
CA ASP A 91 10.43 -2.11 -14.83
C ASP A 91 11.07 -3.14 -15.76
N TYR A 92 10.37 -4.27 -16.01
CA TYR A 92 10.93 -5.39 -16.76
C TYR A 92 10.14 -5.72 -18.02
N ASN A 93 10.86 -6.06 -19.06
CA ASN A 93 10.33 -6.91 -20.13
C ASN A 93 10.40 -8.36 -19.64
N ILE A 94 9.28 -9.06 -19.72
CA ILE A 94 9.12 -10.41 -19.18
C ILE A 94 8.81 -11.37 -20.32
N ILE A 95 9.58 -12.46 -20.41
CA ILE A 95 9.29 -13.58 -21.31
C ILE A 95 9.11 -14.82 -20.46
N ILE A 96 7.94 -15.46 -20.60
CA ILE A 96 7.61 -16.71 -19.90
C ILE A 96 7.73 -17.86 -20.91
N ASP A 97 8.70 -18.74 -20.71
CA ASP A 97 8.85 -19.99 -21.45
C ASP A 97 8.32 -21.14 -20.57
N ALA A 98 7.03 -21.39 -20.70
CA ALA A 98 6.38 -22.43 -19.90
C ALA A 98 6.88 -23.83 -20.23
N SER A 99 7.32 -24.07 -21.47
CA SER A 99 7.82 -25.38 -21.92
C SER A 99 9.10 -25.77 -21.22
N ASN A 100 9.96 -24.79 -20.94
CA ASN A 100 11.24 -25.01 -20.26
C ASN A 100 11.23 -24.56 -18.80
N SER A 101 10.07 -24.15 -18.28
CA SER A 101 9.93 -23.59 -16.90
C SER A 101 10.90 -22.44 -16.63
N MET A 102 11.07 -21.57 -17.61
CA MET A 102 12.01 -20.44 -17.55
C MET A 102 11.29 -19.11 -17.57
N LEU A 103 11.80 -18.18 -16.77
CA LEU A 103 11.40 -16.78 -16.73
C LEU A 103 12.61 -15.93 -17.11
N TYR A 104 12.51 -15.20 -18.23
CA TYR A 104 13.54 -14.28 -18.64
C TYR A 104 13.11 -12.86 -18.30
N LEU A 105 13.98 -12.15 -17.57
CA LEU A 105 13.75 -10.78 -17.13
C LEU A 105 14.81 -9.87 -17.74
N ARG A 106 14.37 -8.79 -18.36
CA ARG A 106 15.25 -7.73 -18.84
C ARG A 106 14.74 -6.40 -18.34
N ARG A 107 15.47 -5.79 -17.41
CA ARG A 107 15.16 -4.44 -16.96
C ARG A 107 15.31 -3.45 -18.10
N PHE A 108 14.32 -2.61 -18.34
CA PHE A 108 14.35 -1.56 -19.36
C PHE A 108 14.39 -0.15 -18.75
N LYS A 109 13.98 0.00 -17.49
CA LYS A 109 14.16 1.24 -16.74
C LYS A 109 15.41 1.12 -15.86
N PRO A 110 16.29 2.14 -15.83
CA PRO A 110 17.32 2.19 -14.80
C PRO A 110 16.67 2.14 -13.42
N ALA A 111 17.34 1.52 -12.45
CA ALA A 111 16.94 1.64 -11.06
C ALA A 111 17.14 3.10 -10.64
N THR A 112 16.08 3.90 -10.74
CA THR A 112 16.09 5.27 -10.26
C THR A 112 15.79 5.21 -8.77
N PRO A 113 16.60 5.84 -7.90
CA PRO A 113 16.22 6.03 -6.52
C PRO A 113 14.87 6.77 -6.52
N GLU A 114 13.85 6.18 -5.95
CA GLU A 114 12.60 6.87 -5.73
C GLU A 114 12.89 8.07 -4.80
N GLY A 115 12.34 9.24 -5.14
CA GLY A 115 12.40 10.41 -4.27
C GLY A 115 11.70 10.12 -2.94
N PRO A 116 11.79 11.04 -1.96
CA PRO A 116 11.10 10.86 -0.71
C PRO A 116 9.60 10.73 -0.95
N THR A 117 9.02 9.67 -0.44
CA THR A 117 7.57 9.50 -0.38
C THR A 117 7.12 9.84 1.03
N TYR A 118 5.97 10.49 1.13
CA TYR A 118 5.39 10.87 2.41
C TYR A 118 4.21 9.97 2.74
N ASP A 119 4.14 9.49 3.98
CA ASP A 119 3.02 8.70 4.46
C ASP A 119 2.21 9.50 5.47
N TYR A 120 0.93 9.67 5.15
CA TYR A 120 -0.05 10.31 6.04
C TYR A 120 -0.71 9.34 7.00
N GLY A 121 -0.39 8.04 6.90
CA GLY A 121 -0.93 7.00 7.74
C GLY A 121 -2.33 6.55 7.33
N PHE A 122 -2.76 6.84 6.11
CA PHE A 122 -4.01 6.34 5.55
C PHE A 122 -3.91 6.09 4.04
N ARG A 123 -4.87 5.31 3.52
CA ARG A 123 -5.15 5.20 2.09
C ARG A 123 -6.65 5.33 1.88
N ASN A 124 -7.02 5.83 0.73
CA ASN A 124 -8.40 6.00 0.31
C ASN A 124 -8.73 5.12 -0.89
N ARG A 125 -10.01 4.89 -1.09
CA ARG A 125 -10.58 4.40 -2.34
C ARG A 125 -11.55 5.45 -2.90
N THR A 126 -11.55 5.63 -4.18
CA THR A 126 -12.47 6.56 -4.84
C THR A 126 -13.87 5.97 -4.89
N ASP A 127 -14.84 6.74 -4.43
CA ASP A 127 -16.26 6.49 -4.62
C ASP A 127 -16.82 7.66 -5.46
N ILE A 128 -17.33 7.35 -6.65
CA ILE A 128 -17.77 8.35 -7.63
C ILE A 128 -18.86 9.29 -7.08
N CYS A 129 -19.67 8.81 -6.14
CA CYS A 129 -20.78 9.58 -5.58
C CYS A 129 -20.45 10.31 -4.28
N ARG A 130 -19.44 9.86 -3.55
CA ARG A 130 -19.16 10.30 -2.20
C ARG A 130 -17.84 11.03 -2.03
N GLY A 131 -16.86 10.77 -2.88
CA GLY A 131 -15.50 11.27 -2.75
C GLY A 131 -14.50 10.16 -2.43
N TRP A 132 -13.46 10.45 -1.69
CA TRP A 132 -12.46 9.47 -1.29
C TRP A 132 -12.75 8.88 0.07
N ILE A 133 -13.06 7.60 0.12
CA ILE A 133 -13.39 6.90 1.36
C ILE A 133 -12.11 6.34 1.98
N VAL A 134 -11.82 6.68 3.23
CA VAL A 134 -10.71 6.11 3.99
C VAL A 134 -10.94 4.61 4.15
N SER A 135 -10.12 3.82 3.52
CA SER A 135 -10.24 2.35 3.47
C SER A 135 -9.10 1.64 4.21
N TRP A 136 -8.09 2.37 4.60
CA TRP A 136 -6.88 1.84 5.19
C TRP A 136 -6.24 2.85 6.14
N LEU A 137 -5.83 2.40 7.32
CA LEU A 137 -5.21 3.23 8.34
C LEU A 137 -4.00 2.52 8.94
N VAL A 138 -2.93 3.27 9.13
CA VAL A 138 -1.77 2.80 9.89
C VAL A 138 -2.11 2.83 11.37
N ARG A 139 -1.98 1.69 12.04
CA ARG A 139 -2.20 1.59 13.49
C ARG A 139 -1.23 2.52 14.21
N ASP A 140 -1.76 3.32 15.14
CA ASP A 140 -1.01 4.34 15.87
C ASP A 140 -0.38 5.44 14.98
N GLY A 141 -0.82 5.52 13.72
CA GLY A 141 -0.40 6.53 12.75
C GLY A 141 -0.93 7.94 13.05
N ASP A 142 -0.39 8.92 12.33
CA ASP A 142 -0.75 10.32 12.56
C ASP A 142 -2.20 10.62 12.11
N ALA A 143 -2.71 9.90 11.11
CA ALA A 143 -4.12 9.99 10.70
C ALA A 143 -5.08 9.59 11.82
N ILE A 144 -4.84 8.45 12.49
CA ILE A 144 -5.65 8.01 13.63
C ILE A 144 -5.55 9.00 14.78
N LYS A 145 -4.35 9.50 15.09
CA LYS A 145 -4.15 10.52 16.15
C LYS A 145 -4.88 11.82 15.85
N ALA A 146 -5.01 12.17 14.59
CA ALA A 146 -5.79 13.32 14.13
C ALA A 146 -7.29 13.07 14.10
N GLY A 147 -7.75 11.85 14.45
CA GLY A 147 -9.16 11.48 14.53
C GLY A 147 -9.77 11.09 13.18
N ILE A 148 -8.96 10.57 12.24
CA ILE A 148 -9.46 9.95 11.01
C ILE A 148 -9.83 8.51 11.33
N GLU A 149 -10.97 8.08 10.83
CA GLU A 149 -11.51 6.73 11.02
C GLU A 149 -11.76 6.02 9.68
N LEU A 150 -11.76 4.68 9.71
CA LEU A 150 -12.16 3.89 8.54
C LEU A 150 -13.60 4.21 8.17
N GLY A 151 -13.81 4.47 6.86
CA GLY A 151 -15.11 4.84 6.31
C GLY A 151 -15.39 6.34 6.29
N ASP A 152 -14.55 7.17 6.89
CA ASP A 152 -14.59 8.62 6.71
C ASP A 152 -14.47 8.96 5.22
N THR A 153 -15.16 10.01 4.80
CA THR A 153 -15.13 10.45 3.41
C THR A 153 -14.37 11.77 3.30
N ILE A 154 -13.27 11.76 2.56
CA ILE A 154 -12.54 12.99 2.21
C ILE A 154 -13.28 13.65 1.03
N THR A 155 -13.71 14.88 1.21
CA THR A 155 -14.46 15.65 0.22
C THR A 155 -13.60 16.70 -0.47
N ALA A 156 -12.56 17.21 0.21
CA ALA A 156 -11.59 18.14 -0.37
C ALA A 156 -10.19 17.92 0.23
N VAL A 157 -9.18 18.25 -0.57
CA VAL A 157 -7.77 18.30 -0.15
C VAL A 157 -7.22 19.68 -0.52
N ASN A 158 -6.58 20.36 0.42
CA ASN A 158 -6.03 21.70 0.27
C ASN A 158 -7.05 22.74 -0.31
N GLY A 159 -8.33 22.56 0.02
CA GLY A 159 -9.42 23.40 -0.42
C GLY A 159 -9.99 23.07 -1.82
N GLN A 160 -9.40 22.12 -2.54
CA GLN A 160 -9.92 21.63 -3.83
C GLN A 160 -10.76 20.38 -3.62
N SER A 161 -11.92 20.30 -4.28
CA SER A 161 -12.78 19.11 -4.23
C SER A 161 -12.06 17.88 -4.79
N VAL A 162 -12.20 16.76 -4.12
CA VAL A 162 -11.56 15.49 -4.59
C VAL A 162 -12.10 15.01 -5.94
N SER A 163 -13.29 15.47 -6.35
CA SER A 163 -13.86 15.16 -7.66
C SER A 163 -13.18 15.89 -8.83
N GLU A 164 -12.38 16.92 -8.53
CA GLU A 164 -11.68 17.73 -9.52
C GLU A 164 -10.24 17.25 -9.76
N TYR A 165 -9.73 16.35 -8.94
CA TYR A 165 -8.39 15.79 -9.12
C TYR A 165 -8.37 14.78 -10.27
N SER A 166 -7.40 14.94 -11.16
CA SER A 166 -6.98 13.91 -12.08
C SER A 166 -6.14 12.82 -11.36
N TRP A 167 -5.94 11.70 -12.00
CA TRP A 167 -5.08 10.62 -11.46
C TRP A 167 -3.66 11.11 -11.13
N ASP A 168 -3.03 11.86 -12.04
CA ASP A 168 -1.67 12.36 -11.85
C ASP A 168 -1.58 13.38 -10.70
N GLU A 169 -2.62 14.18 -10.52
CA GLU A 169 -2.70 15.12 -9.40
C GLU A 169 -2.91 14.41 -8.07
N GLU A 170 -3.74 13.35 -8.03
CA GLU A 170 -3.90 12.51 -6.85
C GLU A 170 -2.57 11.86 -6.45
N GLU A 171 -1.81 11.34 -7.42
CA GLU A 171 -0.49 10.75 -7.16
C GLU A 171 0.49 11.78 -6.59
N ASN A 172 0.47 13.01 -7.11
CA ASN A 172 1.32 14.09 -6.62
C ASN A 172 1.04 14.49 -5.16
N LEU A 173 -0.15 14.22 -4.63
CA LEU A 173 -0.44 14.48 -3.22
C LEU A 173 0.46 13.66 -2.29
N HIS A 174 0.88 12.46 -2.69
CA HIS A 174 1.80 11.62 -1.93
C HIS A 174 3.21 12.20 -1.80
N HIS A 175 3.55 13.22 -2.60
CA HIS A 175 4.83 13.91 -2.55
C HIS A 175 4.78 15.23 -1.76
N MET A 176 3.63 15.59 -1.22
CA MET A 176 3.49 16.80 -0.40
C MET A 176 3.76 16.50 1.06
N PRO A 177 4.56 17.32 1.77
CA PRO A 177 4.85 17.08 3.19
C PRO A 177 3.67 17.45 4.11
N LYS A 178 2.69 18.19 3.60
CA LYS A 178 1.54 18.67 4.39
C LYS A 178 0.28 18.74 3.55
N GLN A 179 -0.84 18.30 4.12
CA GLN A 179 -2.17 18.39 3.51
C GLN A 179 -3.20 18.88 4.51
N ILE A 180 -4.21 19.59 4.00
CA ILE A 180 -5.42 19.97 4.75
C ILE A 180 -6.56 19.16 4.13
N LEU A 181 -7.13 18.25 4.90
CA LEU A 181 -8.24 17.41 4.49
C LEU A 181 -9.55 17.96 4.99
N THR A 182 -10.55 18.06 4.13
CA THR A 182 -11.95 18.25 4.53
C THR A 182 -12.62 16.89 4.54
N ILE A 183 -13.14 16.48 5.68
CA ILE A 183 -13.66 15.12 5.92
C ILE A 183 -15.10 15.21 6.35
N ALA A 184 -15.98 14.50 5.65
CA ALA A 184 -17.32 14.19 6.12
C ALA A 184 -17.29 12.89 6.92
N THR A 185 -17.61 12.97 8.20
CA THR A 185 -17.69 11.81 9.09
C THR A 185 -18.93 10.98 8.80
N ALA A 186 -18.96 9.72 9.25
CA ALA A 186 -20.14 8.85 9.12
C ALA A 186 -21.44 9.46 9.72
N ASN A 187 -21.32 10.39 10.66
CA ASN A 187 -22.44 11.11 11.28
C ASN A 187 -22.85 12.38 10.53
N GLY A 188 -22.26 12.65 9.35
CA GLY A 188 -22.57 13.81 8.53
C GLY A 188 -21.98 15.14 9.02
N LEU A 189 -21.07 15.10 9.98
CA LEU A 189 -20.33 16.29 10.41
C LEU A 189 -19.11 16.49 9.51
N GLU A 190 -18.87 17.73 9.11
CA GLU A 190 -17.71 18.11 8.36
C GLU A 190 -16.62 18.65 9.30
N LYS A 191 -15.39 18.18 9.11
CA LYS A 191 -14.22 18.63 9.87
C LYS A 191 -13.04 18.87 8.95
N GLN A 192 -12.20 19.82 9.32
CA GLN A 192 -10.90 20.00 8.65
C GLN A 192 -9.78 19.45 9.53
N ILE A 193 -8.91 18.67 8.91
CA ILE A 193 -7.74 18.06 9.56
C ILE A 193 -6.50 18.45 8.78
N THR A 194 -5.50 18.95 9.47
CA THR A 194 -4.17 19.14 8.90
C THR A 194 -3.29 17.95 9.25
N LEU A 195 -2.74 17.31 8.24
CA LEU A 195 -1.75 16.26 8.40
C LEU A 195 -0.39 16.72 7.89
N GLU A 196 0.63 16.44 8.66
CA GLU A 196 2.03 16.54 8.26
C GLU A 196 2.55 15.12 8.09
N ALA A 197 2.91 14.79 6.85
CA ALA A 197 3.42 13.48 6.54
C ALA A 197 4.85 13.31 7.06
N LYS A 198 5.16 12.11 7.50
CA LYS A 198 6.54 11.70 7.73
C LYS A 198 7.10 11.10 6.46
N GLU A 199 8.35 11.41 6.18
CA GLU A 199 9.08 10.71 5.13
C GLU A 199 9.01 9.22 5.41
N GLN A 200 8.47 8.49 4.46
CA GLN A 200 8.38 7.04 4.53
C GLN A 200 9.78 6.48 4.29
N TRP A 201 10.36 5.85 5.32
CA TRP A 201 11.67 5.17 5.30
C TRP A 201 12.63 5.53 4.17
#